data_2b0292365f7e9461ecd118e1f9e977a3
#
_entry.id   2b0292365f7e9461ecd118e1f9e977a3
#
_cell.length_a   1.000
_cell.length_b   1.000
_cell.length_c   1.000
_cell.angle_alpha   90.00
_cell.angle_beta   90.00
_cell.angle_gamma   90.00
#
_symmetry.space_group_name_H-M   'P 1'
#
loop_
_entity.id
_entity.type
_entity.pdbx_description
1 polymer ?
#
loop_
_entity_poly.entity_id
_entity_poly.type
_entity_poly.pdbx_seq_one_letter_code
_entity_poly.pdbx_strand_id
1 'polypeptide(L)'
;MTDYKYSLPVYRIDEDGDLTFLFRYNTDFIPKKDDLIVNLVQDEDGNFIRRLYLRVVERLYPTLCGDKGIINHVEKEQIHLQVKLEVDEPVLNAK
;
A
#
# COMPACT_ATOMS: atom_id res chain seq x y z
N MET A 1 -15.97 -13.57 -8.98
CA MET A 1 -15.23 -12.30 -8.88
C MET A 1 -15.49 -11.68 -7.52
N THR A 2 -14.45 -11.25 -6.86
CA THR A 2 -14.56 -10.66 -5.54
C THR A 2 -14.41 -9.15 -5.63
N ASP A 3 -15.41 -8.44 -5.15
CA ASP A 3 -15.35 -6.98 -5.09
C ASP A 3 -14.89 -6.57 -3.71
N TYR A 4 -13.82 -5.79 -3.67
CA TYR A 4 -13.29 -5.25 -2.42
C TYR A 4 -13.85 -3.86 -2.16
N LYS A 5 -13.98 -3.51 -0.89
CA LYS A 5 -14.47 -2.18 -0.51
C LYS A 5 -13.50 -1.07 -0.89
N TYR A 6 -12.19 -1.39 -0.86
CA TYR A 6 -11.16 -0.40 -1.05
C TYR A 6 -10.13 -0.88 -2.05
N SER A 7 -9.62 0.06 -2.83
CA SER A 7 -8.46 -0.16 -3.69
C SER A 7 -7.49 0.96 -3.36
N LEU A 8 -6.51 0.64 -2.53
CA LEU A 8 -5.63 1.62 -1.91
C LEU A 8 -4.28 1.65 -2.60
N PRO A 9 -3.85 2.79 -3.15
CA PRO A 9 -2.47 2.89 -3.62
C PRO A 9 -1.53 2.85 -2.43
N VAL A 10 -0.47 2.05 -2.56
CA VAL A 10 0.53 1.87 -1.50
C VAL A 10 1.84 2.46 -1.99
N TYR A 11 2.39 3.37 -1.20
CA TYR A 11 3.65 4.04 -1.50
C TYR A 11 4.68 3.69 -0.44
N ARG A 12 5.88 3.34 -0.90
CA ARG A 12 7.00 3.16 0.01
C ARG A 12 7.63 4.52 0.28
N ILE A 13 7.85 4.81 1.55
CA ILE A 13 8.61 5.99 1.95
C ILE A 13 10.03 5.56 2.29
N ASP A 14 11.03 6.19 1.67
CA ASP A 14 12.42 5.87 1.94
C ASP A 14 12.99 6.81 3.02
N GLU A 15 14.28 6.66 3.29
CA GLU A 15 14.94 7.43 4.35
C GLU A 15 14.97 8.92 4.06
N ASP A 16 14.95 9.29 2.79
CA ASP A 16 14.96 10.70 2.38
C ASP A 16 13.57 11.30 2.34
N GLY A 17 12.55 10.50 2.61
CA GLY A 17 11.17 10.95 2.56
C GLY A 17 10.53 10.87 1.19
N ASP A 18 11.24 10.31 0.20
CA ASP A 18 10.69 10.15 -1.14
C ASP A 18 9.71 8.99 -1.19
N LEU A 19 8.67 9.17 -1.98
CA LEU A 19 7.62 8.17 -2.13
C LEU A 19 7.75 7.45 -3.46
N THR A 20 7.67 6.13 -3.41
CA THR A 20 7.68 5.28 -4.60
C THR A 20 6.40 4.46 -4.60
N PHE A 21 5.64 4.53 -5.68
CA PHE A 21 4.45 3.70 -5.82
C PHE A 21 4.85 2.24 -5.92
N LEU A 22 4.21 1.38 -5.13
CA LEU A 22 4.47 -0.05 -5.15
C LEU A 22 3.36 -0.84 -5.84
N PHE A 23 2.13 -0.70 -5.36
CA PHE A 23 1.02 -1.48 -5.89
C PHE A 23 -0.30 -0.93 -5.37
N ARG A 24 -1.40 -1.42 -5.93
CA ARG A 24 -2.72 -1.18 -5.37
C ARG A 24 -3.11 -2.35 -4.50
N TYR A 25 -3.53 -2.05 -3.30
CA TYR A 25 -3.95 -3.04 -2.32
C TYR A 25 -5.47 -3.09 -2.29
N ASN A 26 -6.04 -4.19 -2.77
CA ASN A 26 -7.47 -4.40 -2.76
C ASN A 26 -7.85 -5.10 -1.45
N THR A 27 -8.68 -4.47 -0.66
CA THR A 27 -8.99 -4.98 0.68
C THR A 27 -10.35 -4.49 1.15
N ASP A 28 -10.94 -5.21 2.10
CA ASP A 28 -12.16 -4.80 2.74
C ASP A 28 -11.91 -3.95 3.98
N PHE A 29 -10.67 -3.88 4.43
CA PHE A 29 -10.30 -3.15 5.63
C PHE A 29 -9.08 -2.28 5.36
N ILE A 30 -9.12 -1.04 5.82
CA ILE A 30 -7.98 -0.14 5.69
C ILE A 30 -6.97 -0.49 6.78
N PRO A 31 -5.74 -0.89 6.40
CA PRO A 31 -4.71 -1.18 7.41
C PRO A 31 -4.43 0.03 8.28
N LYS A 32 -4.12 -0.23 9.53
CA LYS A 32 -3.81 0.81 10.50
C LYS A 32 -2.31 1.04 10.58
N LYS A 33 -1.94 2.15 11.17
CA LYS A 33 -0.53 2.41 11.48
C LYS A 33 0.04 1.23 12.27
N ASP A 34 1.24 0.83 11.90
CA ASP A 34 2.00 -0.29 12.47
C ASP A 34 1.53 -1.68 12.05
N ASP A 35 0.47 -1.77 11.25
CA ASP A 35 0.12 -3.05 10.64
C ASP A 35 1.19 -3.48 9.65
N LEU A 36 1.36 -4.79 9.51
CA LEU A 36 2.34 -5.36 8.60
C LEU A 36 1.65 -5.94 7.37
N ILE A 37 2.06 -5.48 6.21
CA ILE A 37 1.59 -6.03 4.95
C ILE A 37 2.70 -6.89 4.38
N VAL A 38 2.38 -8.14 4.06
CA VAL A 38 3.33 -9.04 3.43
C VAL A 38 2.99 -9.11 1.95
N ASN A 39 3.90 -8.62 1.12
CA ASN A 39 3.72 -8.62 -0.33
C ASN A 39 4.57 -9.72 -0.95
N LEU A 40 3.90 -10.65 -1.63
CA LEU A 40 4.58 -11.73 -2.33
C LEU A 40 4.78 -11.32 -3.78
N VAL A 41 6.02 -11.29 -4.22
CA VAL A 41 6.37 -10.88 -5.58
C VAL A 41 6.56 -12.12 -6.44
N GLN A 42 5.92 -12.14 -7.59
CA GLN A 42 6.00 -13.23 -8.55
C GLN A 42 6.84 -12.82 -9.76
N ASP A 43 7.51 -13.81 -10.37
CA ASP A 43 8.17 -13.59 -11.64
C ASP A 43 7.16 -13.75 -12.79
N GLU A 44 7.65 -13.69 -14.02
CA GLU A 44 6.80 -13.79 -15.20
C GLU A 44 6.09 -15.15 -15.31
N ASP A 45 6.67 -16.19 -14.72
CA ASP A 45 6.11 -17.54 -14.75
C ASP A 45 5.16 -17.82 -13.58
N GLY A 46 4.95 -16.82 -12.72
CA GLY A 46 4.07 -16.97 -11.57
C GLY A 46 4.72 -17.57 -10.34
N ASN A 47 6.02 -17.77 -10.35
CA ASN A 47 6.75 -18.28 -9.18
C ASN A 47 7.01 -17.17 -8.19
N PHE A 48 6.82 -17.48 -6.90
CA PHE A 48 7.13 -16.51 -5.86
C PHE A 48 8.64 -16.41 -5.69
N ILE A 49 9.18 -15.22 -5.91
CA ILE A 49 10.62 -15.01 -5.89
C ILE A 49 11.07 -14.14 -4.73
N ARG A 50 10.16 -13.40 -4.14
CA ARG A 50 10.53 -12.42 -3.13
C ARG A 50 9.37 -12.16 -2.19
N ARG A 51 9.69 -11.86 -0.94
CA ARG A 51 8.72 -11.51 0.07
C ARG A 51 9.12 -10.19 0.69
N LEU A 52 8.22 -9.22 0.63
CA LEU A 52 8.46 -7.89 1.19
C LEU A 52 7.59 -7.70 2.41
N TYR A 53 8.20 -7.30 3.51
CA TYR A 53 7.47 -6.98 4.73
C TYR A 53 7.37 -5.46 4.84
N LEU A 54 6.17 -4.94 4.75
CA LEU A 54 5.91 -3.52 4.65
C LEU A 54 5.11 -3.08 5.87
N ARG A 55 5.71 -2.21 6.66
CA ARG A 55 5.06 -1.67 7.86
C ARG A 55 4.30 -0.40 7.50
N VAL A 56 3.02 -0.33 7.84
CA VAL A 56 2.22 0.85 7.58
C VAL A 56 2.69 1.98 8.49
N VAL A 57 3.15 3.06 7.87
CA VAL A 57 3.59 4.25 8.60
C VAL A 57 2.42 5.20 8.80
N GLU A 58 1.62 5.39 7.75
CA GLU A 58 0.54 6.35 7.78
C GLU A 58 -0.54 6.03 6.78
N ARG A 59 -1.77 6.39 7.13
CA ARG A 59 -2.90 6.39 6.21
C ARG A 59 -3.17 7.85 5.85
N LEU A 60 -3.32 8.13 4.59
CA LEU A 60 -3.57 9.49 4.13
C LEU A 60 -4.94 9.58 3.51
N TYR A 61 -5.70 10.54 3.98
CA TYR A 61 -7.05 10.80 3.52
C TYR A 61 -7.06 12.14 2.78
N PRO A 62 -6.77 12.13 1.46
CA PRO A 62 -6.77 13.39 0.72
C PRO A 62 -8.16 14.01 0.75
N THR A 63 -8.22 15.30 0.99
CA THR A 63 -9.47 16.03 0.97
C THR A 63 -9.38 17.14 -0.04
N LEU A 64 -10.53 17.48 -0.62
CA LEU A 64 -10.63 18.63 -1.50
C LEU A 64 -11.35 19.73 -0.72
N CYS A 65 -10.71 20.87 -0.62
CA CYS A 65 -11.26 22.00 0.10
C CYS A 65 -11.38 23.18 -0.85
N GLY A 66 -12.57 23.77 -0.93
CA GLY A 66 -12.75 24.98 -1.68
C GLY A 66 -12.09 26.17 -1.01
N ASP A 67 -11.95 27.28 -1.72
CA ASP A 67 -11.30 28.49 -1.22
C ASP A 67 -12.01 29.09 -0.01
N LYS A 68 -13.24 28.69 0.25
CA LYS A 68 -14.00 29.12 1.43
C LYS A 68 -13.93 28.14 2.58
N GLY A 69 -13.08 27.12 2.50
CA GLY A 69 -12.87 26.17 3.56
C GLY A 69 -13.87 25.02 3.62
N ILE A 70 -14.71 24.85 2.62
CA ILE A 70 -15.68 23.76 2.60
C ILE A 70 -15.00 22.50 2.07
N ILE A 71 -15.03 21.44 2.87
CA ILE A 71 -14.42 20.16 2.47
C ILE A 71 -15.38 19.42 1.55
N ASN A 72 -14.88 19.05 0.38
CA ASN A 72 -15.63 18.30 -0.59
C ASN A 72 -15.49 16.79 -0.33
N HIS A 73 -16.35 16.03 -0.99
CA HIS A 73 -16.34 14.58 -0.88
C HIS A 73 -15.00 13.99 -1.33
N VAL A 74 -14.52 12.99 -0.59
CA VAL A 74 -13.29 12.25 -0.91
C VAL A 74 -13.68 10.84 -1.31
N GLU A 75 -13.23 10.44 -2.49
CA GLU A 75 -13.45 9.07 -2.98
C GLU A 75 -12.64 8.10 -2.13
N LYS A 76 -13.23 6.93 -1.84
CA LYS A 76 -12.57 5.92 -1.00
C LYS A 76 -11.26 5.43 -1.61
N GLU A 77 -11.18 5.35 -2.91
CA GLU A 77 -9.97 4.91 -3.60
C GLU A 77 -8.86 5.96 -3.60
N GLN A 78 -9.14 7.15 -3.11
CA GLN A 78 -8.11 8.18 -2.96
C GLN A 78 -7.34 8.08 -1.65
N ILE A 79 -7.84 7.28 -0.71
CA ILE A 79 -7.11 7.00 0.52
C ILE A 79 -5.89 6.19 0.15
N HIS A 80 -4.71 6.62 0.58
CA HIS A 80 -3.51 5.86 0.26
C HIS A 80 -2.68 5.57 1.51
N LEU A 81 -1.82 4.57 1.39
CA LEU A 81 -0.97 4.11 2.47
C LEU A 81 0.46 4.47 2.18
N GLN A 82 1.16 4.90 3.23
CA GLN A 82 2.61 5.01 3.19
C GLN A 82 3.18 3.89 4.04
N VAL A 83 4.11 3.16 3.47
CA VAL A 83 4.71 2.01 4.14
C VAL A 83 6.22 2.11 4.13
N LYS A 84 6.82 1.46 5.11
CA LYS A 84 8.26 1.34 5.23
C LYS A 84 8.64 -0.11 4.95
N LEU A 85 9.66 -0.31 4.12
CA LEU A 85 10.16 -1.66 3.86
C LEU A 85 11.02 -2.09 5.04
N GLU A 86 10.58 -3.14 5.76
CA GLU A 86 11.32 -3.67 6.88
C GLU A 86 12.22 -4.83 6.48
N VAL A 87 11.68 -5.73 5.66
CA VAL A 87 12.43 -6.90 5.24
C VAL A 87 12.15 -7.16 3.77
N ASP A 88 13.20 -7.42 3.03
CA ASP A 88 13.14 -7.83 1.63
C ASP A 88 13.92 -9.14 1.55
N GLU A 89 13.20 -10.26 1.52
CA GLU A 89 13.86 -11.55 1.50
C GLU A 89 13.55 -12.34 0.23
N PRO A 90 14.57 -12.94 -0.36
CA PRO A 90 14.34 -13.82 -1.51
C PRO A 90 13.67 -15.09 -1.04
N VAL A 91 12.76 -15.60 -1.86
CA VAL A 91 12.13 -16.88 -1.61
C VAL A 91 12.94 -17.92 -2.38
N LEU A 92 13.53 -18.85 -1.65
CA LEU A 92 14.27 -19.92 -2.27
C LEU A 92 13.28 -20.98 -2.74
N ASN A 93 13.31 -21.24 -4.03
CA ASN A 93 12.53 -22.34 -4.57
C ASN A 93 13.17 -23.66 -4.15
N ALA A 94 12.57 -24.27 -3.17
CA ALA A 94 12.98 -25.60 -2.77
C ALA A 94 12.38 -26.57 -3.77
N LYS A 95 13.17 -26.99 -4.66
CA LYS A 95 12.75 -28.02 -5.57
C LYS A 95 13.31 -29.34 -5.18
#